data_34ffcc8f450bec9dbe941c672610980e
#
_entry.id   34ffcc8f450bec9dbe941c672610980e
#
_cell.length_a   1.000
_cell.length_b   1.000
_cell.length_c   1.000
_cell.angle_alpha   90.00
_cell.angle_beta   90.00
_cell.angle_gamma   90.00
#
_symmetry.space_group_name_H-M   'P 1'
#
loop_
_entity.id
_entity.type
_entity.pdbx_description
1 polymer ?
#
loop_
_entity_poly.entity_id
_entity_poly.type
_entity_poly.pdbx_seq_one_letter_code
_entity_poly.pdbx_strand_id
1 'polypeptide(L)'
;MSDVSRYSDATPTLYVGCEPSVLSDRDGRIVAVGASARDSATGDFKVVELEGRALPGLGDAHIHLDELVLLRLGLDLHRTGSRHEVLEAVRAASRSAAPEAWIVGRGWNYSAWPQPQLPGRHDLDDAAGGRPVLLASKDEHSVWVSSSALRLAGITKETPDPVDGVIDREPEGAPSGILREAWQRLFAEMLPRPGRAEYQRLLASVISDLGRVGLSTVHTMDPGETLFALQSLREQDLLPLRVVVNLPADRLTAAQQLGIRTGWGDGHLRVWGIKAFMDGSLGSRTAEMLDGTGVARIPDPALHDLIERCLDAELNLCLHAIGDGAIHRALVALEPHRGSWPLWRPRIEHAQCVDPSDIPRFLRAGAIASMQPLHAISDREMADSVWGKTASNAYAWGRLAEAGVPLAFGSDAPVESPDPLKGLDAAVGWRSRVGWYPELALSEPRALGAYTLGVAYAAGMEKECGRLAPGYWCDLTVVSGDQVVATVVDGKLIFGRGLAPA
;
A
#
# COMPACT_ATOMS: atom_id res chain seq x y z
N MET A 1 15.32 2.44 32.22
CA MET A 1 14.28 3.12 33.02
C MET A 1 14.47 4.60 32.81
N SER A 2 13.92 5.17 31.78
CA SER A 2 13.99 6.61 31.53
C SER A 2 12.71 7.01 30.78
N ASP A 3 11.94 7.77 31.49
CA ASP A 3 10.99 8.79 31.07
C ASP A 3 9.94 8.44 30.00
N VAL A 4 8.90 7.73 30.43
CA VAL A 4 7.61 7.57 29.74
C VAL A 4 6.75 8.85 29.84
N SER A 5 7.27 9.94 30.41
CA SER A 5 6.48 11.11 30.82
C SER A 5 6.29 12.21 29.76
N ARG A 6 6.76 12.07 28.52
CA ARG A 6 6.67 13.14 27.51
C ARG A 6 5.34 13.23 26.74
N TYR A 7 4.37 12.35 27.00
CA TYR A 7 3.11 12.28 26.26
C TYR A 7 1.85 12.59 27.11
N SER A 8 1.97 13.17 28.29
CA SER A 8 0.91 13.21 29.30
C SER A 8 0.15 14.54 29.45
N ASP A 9 -0.03 15.34 28.41
CA ASP A 9 -0.90 16.53 28.48
C ASP A 9 -2.18 16.41 27.62
N ALA A 10 -2.58 15.20 27.22
CA ALA A 10 -3.87 15.01 26.59
C ALA A 10 -4.98 15.12 27.65
N THR A 11 -5.88 16.07 27.49
CA THR A 11 -7.09 16.18 28.31
C THR A 11 -8.04 15.04 27.88
N PRO A 12 -8.69 14.31 28.81
CA PRO A 12 -9.72 13.36 28.45
C PRO A 12 -10.73 14.00 27.51
N THR A 13 -11.13 13.31 26.47
CA THR A 13 -11.98 13.91 25.43
C THR A 13 -13.24 13.08 25.22
N LEU A 14 -14.38 13.74 25.28
CA LEU A 14 -15.68 13.17 24.96
C LEU A 14 -16.09 13.59 23.55
N TYR A 15 -16.14 12.63 22.64
CA TYR A 15 -16.66 12.80 21.28
C TYR A 15 -18.17 12.55 21.27
N VAL A 16 -18.96 13.57 20.91
CA VAL A 16 -20.44 13.54 20.87
C VAL A 16 -20.96 13.96 19.50
N GLY A 17 -22.26 13.77 19.27
CA GLY A 17 -22.89 14.07 17.98
C GLY A 17 -22.64 12.96 16.94
N CYS A 18 -21.61 12.15 17.13
CA CYS A 18 -21.40 10.92 16.38
C CYS A 18 -22.02 9.71 17.09
N GLU A 19 -22.32 8.66 16.32
CA GLU A 19 -22.92 7.43 16.83
C GLU A 19 -21.99 6.24 16.54
N PRO A 20 -21.48 5.53 17.58
CA PRO A 20 -21.62 5.82 19.01
C PRO A 20 -20.73 7.01 19.48
N SER A 21 -21.13 7.66 20.58
CA SER A 21 -20.26 8.60 21.31
C SER A 21 -19.09 7.85 21.93
N VAL A 22 -17.93 8.50 22.09
CA VAL A 22 -16.71 7.86 22.63
C VAL A 22 -16.04 8.79 23.65
N LEU A 23 -15.64 8.25 24.79
CA LEU A 23 -14.85 8.93 25.81
C LEU A 23 -13.43 8.33 25.82
N SER A 24 -12.42 9.17 25.69
CA SER A 24 -11.01 8.80 25.88
C SER A 24 -10.47 9.34 27.21
N ASP A 25 -9.47 8.64 27.77
CA ASP A 25 -8.68 9.13 28.88
C ASP A 25 -7.49 10.01 28.42
N ARG A 26 -6.64 10.39 29.39
CA ARG A 26 -5.44 11.21 29.13
C ARG A 26 -4.35 10.47 28.34
N ASP A 27 -4.37 9.15 28.37
CA ASP A 27 -3.41 8.30 27.67
C ASP A 27 -3.90 7.98 26.23
N GLY A 28 -5.04 8.53 25.81
CA GLY A 28 -5.63 8.32 24.50
C GLY A 28 -6.32 6.97 24.36
N ARG A 29 -6.69 6.31 25.47
CA ARG A 29 -7.44 5.05 25.44
C ARG A 29 -8.94 5.27 25.64
N ILE A 30 -9.74 4.42 25.01
CA ILE A 30 -11.20 4.43 25.17
C ILE A 30 -11.55 4.00 26.58
N VAL A 31 -12.30 4.86 27.30
CA VAL A 31 -12.88 4.57 28.62
C VAL A 31 -14.26 3.96 28.45
N ALA A 32 -15.09 4.54 27.58
CA ALA A 32 -16.46 4.11 27.38
C ALA A 32 -16.96 4.46 25.96
N VAL A 33 -17.99 3.75 25.50
CA VAL A 33 -18.58 3.89 24.17
C VAL A 33 -20.12 3.93 24.27
N GLY A 34 -20.79 4.70 23.43
CA GLY A 34 -22.24 4.84 23.39
C GLY A 34 -22.78 5.65 24.55
N ALA A 35 -23.93 5.27 25.10
CA ALA A 35 -24.58 5.99 26.22
C ALA A 35 -23.66 6.10 27.44
N SER A 36 -22.93 5.02 27.77
CA SER A 36 -21.98 5.00 28.89
C SER A 36 -20.84 6.00 28.77
N ALA A 37 -20.51 6.47 27.57
CA ALA A 37 -19.46 7.47 27.39
C ALA A 37 -19.82 8.81 28.05
N ARG A 38 -21.09 9.23 27.94
CA ARG A 38 -21.58 10.45 28.58
C ARG A 38 -21.68 10.29 30.09
N ASP A 39 -22.16 9.14 30.55
CA ASP A 39 -22.33 8.86 31.98
C ASP A 39 -20.97 8.72 32.70
N SER A 40 -19.95 8.25 32.01
CA SER A 40 -18.58 8.07 32.53
C SER A 40 -17.73 9.34 32.49
N ALA A 41 -18.17 10.38 31.77
CA ALA A 41 -17.45 11.65 31.66
C ALA A 41 -17.55 12.45 32.96
N THR A 42 -16.53 12.33 33.83
CA THR A 42 -16.44 13.01 35.12
C THR A 42 -15.14 13.79 35.25
N GLY A 43 -15.16 14.92 35.99
CA GLY A 43 -14.00 15.80 36.13
C GLY A 43 -13.76 16.69 34.89
N ASP A 44 -12.54 17.17 34.74
CA ASP A 44 -12.17 18.02 33.59
C ASP A 44 -11.97 17.17 32.33
N PHE A 45 -12.76 17.45 31.30
CA PHE A 45 -12.64 16.83 29.98
C PHE A 45 -13.01 17.83 28.87
N LYS A 46 -12.45 17.60 27.68
CA LYS A 46 -12.79 18.34 26.46
C LYS A 46 -14.01 17.69 25.80
N VAL A 47 -14.91 18.48 25.27
CA VAL A 47 -16.02 18.00 24.43
C VAL A 47 -15.74 18.37 22.99
N VAL A 48 -15.84 17.40 22.09
CA VAL A 48 -15.73 17.59 20.65
C VAL A 48 -17.01 17.09 19.99
N GLU A 49 -17.71 17.98 19.31
CA GLU A 49 -18.93 17.63 18.56
C GLU A 49 -18.56 17.22 17.14
N LEU A 50 -18.96 16.00 16.76
CA LEU A 50 -18.73 15.41 15.45
C LEU A 50 -20.03 14.82 14.91
N GLU A 51 -20.51 15.28 13.78
CA GLU A 51 -21.76 14.77 13.19
C GLU A 51 -21.49 13.58 12.27
N GLY A 52 -22.07 12.40 12.59
CA GLY A 52 -21.97 11.22 11.74
C GLY A 52 -21.87 9.90 12.49
N ARG A 53 -21.39 8.87 11.80
CA ARG A 53 -21.14 7.53 12.36
C ARG A 53 -19.67 7.40 12.76
N ALA A 54 -19.40 7.08 14.01
CA ALA A 54 -18.07 6.77 14.49
C ALA A 54 -17.72 5.31 14.18
N LEU A 55 -16.64 5.11 13.47
CA LEU A 55 -16.03 3.81 13.17
C LEU A 55 -14.74 3.66 13.97
N PRO A 56 -14.27 2.43 14.25
CA PRO A 56 -12.87 2.25 14.62
C PRO A 56 -11.99 2.92 13.58
N GLY A 57 -10.84 3.45 13.98
CA GLY A 57 -9.92 4.06 13.05
C GLY A 57 -9.64 3.15 11.86
N LEU A 58 -9.91 3.64 10.66
CA LEU A 58 -9.66 2.90 9.42
C LEU A 58 -8.15 2.81 9.18
N GLY A 59 -7.71 1.70 8.62
CA GLY A 59 -6.31 1.48 8.30
C GLY A 59 -6.12 1.09 6.84
N ASP A 60 -4.88 1.21 6.38
CA ASP A 60 -4.41 0.78 5.07
C ASP A 60 -3.28 -0.22 5.26
N ALA A 61 -3.52 -1.50 4.91
CA ALA A 61 -2.56 -2.57 5.13
C ALA A 61 -1.42 -2.59 4.09
N HIS A 62 -1.50 -1.82 3.01
CA HIS A 62 -0.52 -1.82 1.94
C HIS A 62 -0.47 -0.47 1.23
N ILE A 63 0.58 0.30 1.49
CA ILE A 63 0.78 1.63 0.89
C ILE A 63 2.27 1.88 0.64
N HIS A 64 2.59 2.74 -0.32
CA HIS A 64 3.94 3.17 -0.65
C HIS A 64 4.13 4.66 -0.35
N LEU A 65 4.59 4.98 0.86
CA LEU A 65 4.79 6.37 1.29
C LEU A 65 5.90 7.07 0.50
N ASP A 66 6.99 6.34 0.15
CA ASP A 66 8.07 6.88 -0.70
C ASP A 66 7.53 7.30 -2.07
N GLU A 67 6.73 6.44 -2.68
CA GLU A 67 6.14 6.72 -3.99
C GLU A 67 5.17 7.91 -3.95
N LEU A 68 4.38 8.03 -2.89
CA LEU A 68 3.51 9.20 -2.66
C LEU A 68 4.31 10.50 -2.47
N VAL A 69 5.49 10.44 -1.84
CA VAL A 69 6.41 11.58 -1.73
C VAL A 69 6.98 11.92 -3.12
N LEU A 70 7.45 10.92 -3.86
CA LEU A 70 8.05 11.11 -5.18
C LEU A 70 7.02 11.61 -6.21
N LEU A 71 5.76 11.19 -6.11
CA LEU A 71 4.66 11.69 -6.94
C LEU A 71 4.49 13.21 -6.83
N ARG A 72 4.77 13.80 -5.66
CA ARG A 72 4.69 15.25 -5.45
C ARG A 72 5.82 16.05 -6.11
N LEU A 73 6.89 15.38 -6.51
CA LEU A 73 8.04 15.98 -7.17
C LEU A 73 8.01 15.86 -8.70
N GLY A 74 7.25 14.89 -9.20
CA GLY A 74 7.16 14.56 -10.62
C GLY A 74 5.81 14.90 -11.24
N LEU A 75 5.60 14.36 -12.44
CA LEU A 75 4.33 14.45 -13.15
C LEU A 75 3.35 13.41 -12.61
N ASP A 76 2.21 13.86 -12.11
CA ASP A 76 1.08 12.97 -11.81
C ASP A 76 0.28 12.70 -13.10
N LEU A 77 0.38 11.48 -13.62
CA LEU A 77 -0.25 11.02 -14.85
C LEU A 77 -1.47 10.13 -14.63
N HIS A 78 -1.90 9.91 -13.38
CA HIS A 78 -3.01 9.00 -13.06
C HIS A 78 -4.34 9.40 -13.70
N ARG A 79 -4.51 10.68 -14.03
CA ARG A 79 -5.73 11.22 -14.64
C ARG A 79 -5.63 11.38 -16.15
N THR A 80 -4.52 10.96 -16.78
CA THR A 80 -4.37 11.07 -18.23
C THR A 80 -5.14 9.94 -18.91
N GLY A 81 -6.07 10.31 -19.79
CA GLY A 81 -6.91 9.38 -20.53
C GLY A 81 -6.37 8.99 -21.90
N SER A 82 -5.18 9.48 -22.30
CA SER A 82 -4.60 9.21 -23.61
C SER A 82 -3.08 9.39 -23.63
N ARG A 83 -2.42 8.72 -24.60
CA ARG A 83 -0.99 8.97 -24.89
C ARG A 83 -0.72 10.45 -25.18
N HIS A 84 -1.62 11.11 -25.88
CA HIS A 84 -1.48 12.54 -26.21
C HIS A 84 -1.38 13.40 -24.94
N GLU A 85 -2.27 13.20 -23.96
CA GLU A 85 -2.26 13.95 -22.69
C GLU A 85 -0.97 13.73 -21.90
N VAL A 86 -0.45 12.50 -21.86
CA VAL A 86 0.86 12.22 -21.24
C VAL A 86 1.96 13.01 -21.91
N LEU A 87 2.02 13.01 -23.25
CA LEU A 87 3.04 13.73 -24.01
C LEU A 87 2.91 15.26 -23.86
N GLU A 88 1.69 15.80 -23.74
CA GLU A 88 1.49 17.23 -23.43
C GLU A 88 2.02 17.59 -22.03
N ALA A 89 1.80 16.73 -21.03
CA ALA A 89 2.38 16.93 -19.70
C ALA A 89 3.91 16.93 -19.74
N VAL A 90 4.52 15.99 -20.47
CA VAL A 90 5.98 15.96 -20.70
C VAL A 90 6.47 17.23 -21.40
N ARG A 91 5.79 17.67 -22.47
CA ARG A 91 6.13 18.93 -23.18
C ARG A 91 6.05 20.14 -22.26
N ALA A 92 5.02 20.21 -21.41
CA ALA A 92 4.86 21.28 -20.44
C ALA A 92 6.03 21.32 -19.45
N ALA A 93 6.38 20.16 -18.86
CA ALA A 93 7.53 20.05 -17.95
C ALA A 93 8.84 20.38 -18.64
N SER A 94 9.04 19.92 -19.88
CA SER A 94 10.23 20.19 -20.67
C SER A 94 10.50 21.68 -20.90
N ARG A 95 9.44 22.49 -21.06
CA ARG A 95 9.59 23.95 -21.25
C ARG A 95 10.14 24.67 -20.02
N SER A 96 9.88 24.16 -18.83
CA SER A 96 10.31 24.77 -17.56
C SER A 96 11.57 24.14 -16.95
N ALA A 97 11.94 22.96 -17.40
CA ALA A 97 13.09 22.21 -16.88
C ALA A 97 14.41 22.69 -17.49
N ALA A 98 15.50 22.61 -16.73
CA ALA A 98 16.85 22.81 -17.24
C ALA A 98 17.19 21.81 -18.37
N PRO A 99 18.13 22.11 -19.28
CA PRO A 99 18.39 21.28 -20.47
C PRO A 99 18.73 19.81 -20.19
N GLU A 100 19.37 19.52 -19.08
CA GLU A 100 19.82 18.15 -18.69
C GLU A 100 18.98 17.57 -17.56
N ALA A 101 17.94 18.28 -17.09
CA ALA A 101 17.10 17.82 -16.00
C ALA A 101 16.28 16.60 -16.43
N TRP A 102 16.19 15.61 -15.54
CA TRP A 102 15.26 14.50 -15.69
C TRP A 102 13.81 14.99 -15.61
N ILE A 103 12.98 14.44 -16.47
CA ILE A 103 11.53 14.54 -16.36
C ILE A 103 11.05 13.19 -15.84
N VAL A 104 10.57 13.19 -14.61
CA VAL A 104 10.06 11.98 -13.95
C VAL A 104 8.56 12.10 -13.79
N GLY A 105 7.83 11.03 -14.01
CA GLY A 105 6.38 11.00 -13.84
C GLY A 105 5.89 9.60 -13.49
N ARG A 106 4.63 9.51 -13.02
CA ARG A 106 4.01 8.25 -12.59
C ARG A 106 2.54 8.22 -12.95
N GLY A 107 2.01 7.01 -13.15
CA GLY A 107 0.57 6.80 -13.24
C GLY A 107 0.02 6.66 -14.66
N TRP A 108 0.86 6.60 -15.71
CA TRP A 108 0.33 6.33 -17.06
C TRP A 108 -0.22 4.89 -17.15
N ASN A 109 -1.32 4.75 -17.90
CA ASN A 109 -1.97 3.44 -18.10
C ASN A 109 -2.48 3.30 -19.53
N TYR A 110 -1.68 2.65 -20.39
CA TYR A 110 -2.01 2.47 -21.81
C TYR A 110 -3.27 1.62 -22.02
N SER A 111 -3.60 0.72 -21.09
CA SER A 111 -4.77 -0.16 -21.21
C SER A 111 -6.09 0.60 -21.12
N ALA A 112 -6.08 1.76 -20.43
CA ALA A 112 -7.22 2.65 -20.32
C ALA A 112 -7.34 3.66 -21.48
N TRP A 113 -6.38 3.68 -22.41
CA TRP A 113 -6.41 4.62 -23.52
C TRP A 113 -7.35 4.16 -24.63
N PRO A 114 -7.97 5.09 -25.40
CA PRO A 114 -8.84 4.75 -26.53
C PRO A 114 -8.19 3.86 -27.59
N GLN A 115 -6.87 3.94 -27.71
CA GLN A 115 -6.03 3.07 -28.52
C GLN A 115 -4.99 2.41 -27.60
N PRO A 116 -5.25 1.21 -27.07
CA PRO A 116 -4.43 0.54 -26.08
C PRO A 116 -3.17 -0.07 -26.71
N GLN A 117 -2.27 0.78 -27.18
CA GLN A 117 -0.97 0.40 -27.71
C GLN A 117 0.12 0.86 -26.79
N LEU A 118 1.11 0.00 -26.53
CA LEU A 118 2.32 0.39 -25.80
C LEU A 118 3.00 1.55 -26.52
N PRO A 119 3.37 2.61 -25.79
CA PRO A 119 4.11 3.73 -26.36
C PRO A 119 5.57 3.38 -26.60
N GLY A 120 6.30 4.21 -27.34
CA GLY A 120 7.71 4.02 -27.64
C GLY A 120 8.59 5.19 -27.22
N ARG A 121 9.92 4.95 -27.15
CA ARG A 121 10.91 5.98 -26.76
C ARG A 121 10.85 7.24 -27.63
N HIS A 122 10.57 7.10 -28.93
CA HIS A 122 10.53 8.21 -29.88
C HIS A 122 9.44 9.23 -29.57
N ASP A 123 8.29 8.78 -29.02
CA ASP A 123 7.25 9.70 -28.56
C ASP A 123 7.77 10.64 -27.49
N LEU A 124 8.59 10.13 -26.55
CA LEU A 124 9.20 10.93 -25.48
C LEU A 124 10.35 11.79 -25.98
N ASP A 125 11.16 11.29 -26.93
CA ASP A 125 12.26 12.04 -27.52
C ASP A 125 11.76 13.36 -28.13
N ASP A 126 10.64 13.28 -28.88
CA ASP A 126 9.99 14.42 -29.51
C ASP A 126 9.36 15.36 -28.47
N ALA A 127 8.71 14.80 -27.43
CA ALA A 127 8.03 15.59 -26.42
C ALA A 127 9.01 16.32 -25.47
N ALA A 128 10.11 15.67 -25.13
CA ALA A 128 11.07 16.16 -24.14
C ALA A 128 12.22 16.98 -24.72
N GLY A 129 12.34 17.07 -26.06
CA GLY A 129 13.43 17.79 -26.70
C GLY A 129 14.82 17.21 -26.35
N GLY A 130 14.92 15.87 -26.28
CA GLY A 130 16.15 15.15 -26.01
C GLY A 130 16.53 14.99 -24.54
N ARG A 131 15.73 15.46 -23.59
CA ARG A 131 15.94 15.27 -22.14
C ARG A 131 15.73 13.81 -21.71
N PRO A 132 16.38 13.38 -20.65
CA PRO A 132 16.06 12.09 -20.05
C PRO A 132 14.66 12.13 -19.41
N VAL A 133 13.82 11.19 -19.82
CA VAL A 133 12.45 11.00 -19.30
C VAL A 133 12.31 9.59 -18.76
N LEU A 134 11.69 9.48 -17.59
CA LEU A 134 11.23 8.21 -17.03
C LEU A 134 9.83 8.39 -16.48
N LEU A 135 8.90 7.65 -17.05
CA LEU A 135 7.50 7.63 -16.61
C LEU A 135 7.15 6.21 -16.12
N ALA A 136 6.88 6.06 -14.83
CA ALA A 136 6.40 4.79 -14.29
C ALA A 136 4.92 4.57 -14.63
N SER A 137 4.55 3.35 -14.96
CA SER A 137 3.17 2.95 -15.18
C SER A 137 2.33 3.07 -13.90
N LYS A 138 1.01 3.03 -14.03
CA LYS A 138 0.09 3.10 -12.89
C LYS A 138 0.34 1.98 -11.87
N ASP A 139 0.68 0.78 -12.34
CA ASP A 139 0.97 -0.40 -11.51
C ASP A 139 2.42 -0.47 -11.01
N GLU A 140 3.27 0.53 -11.34
CA GLU A 140 4.69 0.63 -10.98
C GLU A 140 5.57 -0.53 -11.49
N HIS A 141 5.02 -1.48 -12.26
CA HIS A 141 5.75 -2.63 -12.79
C HIS A 141 6.41 -2.37 -14.15
N SER A 142 6.07 -1.26 -14.83
CA SER A 142 6.67 -0.88 -16.10
C SER A 142 7.11 0.57 -16.09
N VAL A 143 8.13 0.88 -16.92
CA VAL A 143 8.50 2.27 -17.20
C VAL A 143 8.52 2.52 -18.69
N TRP A 144 8.18 3.75 -19.06
CA TRP A 144 8.36 4.31 -20.37
C TRP A 144 9.45 5.36 -20.33
N VAL A 145 10.56 5.12 -21.05
CA VAL A 145 11.77 5.94 -21.00
C VAL A 145 12.16 6.46 -22.37
N SER A 146 12.78 7.66 -22.40
CA SER A 146 13.33 8.27 -23.60
C SER A 146 14.65 7.60 -24.04
N SER A 147 15.05 7.80 -25.29
CA SER A 147 16.37 7.37 -25.79
C SER A 147 17.52 7.97 -24.98
N SER A 148 17.36 9.18 -24.46
CA SER A 148 18.35 9.81 -23.58
C SER A 148 18.51 9.08 -22.26
N ALA A 149 17.40 8.67 -21.63
CA ALA A 149 17.42 7.87 -20.41
C ALA A 149 18.07 6.50 -20.63
N LEU A 150 17.76 5.80 -21.74
CA LEU A 150 18.40 4.53 -22.10
C LEU A 150 19.91 4.68 -22.24
N ARG A 151 20.37 5.74 -22.93
CA ARG A 151 21.81 6.00 -23.07
C ARG A 151 22.52 6.24 -21.75
N LEU A 152 21.90 7.02 -20.85
CA LEU A 152 22.45 7.26 -19.52
C LEU A 152 22.56 5.98 -18.69
N ALA A 153 21.58 5.09 -18.82
CA ALA A 153 21.58 3.78 -18.15
C ALA A 153 22.48 2.74 -18.85
N GLY A 154 23.12 3.07 -20.00
CA GLY A 154 23.94 2.13 -20.76
C GLY A 154 23.14 0.99 -21.40
N ILE A 155 21.83 1.16 -21.58
CA ILE A 155 20.93 0.15 -22.15
C ILE A 155 20.95 0.26 -23.68
N THR A 156 21.43 -0.79 -24.33
CA THR A 156 21.60 -0.90 -25.79
C THR A 156 20.91 -2.15 -26.34
N LYS A 157 21.04 -2.39 -27.64
CA LYS A 157 20.51 -3.62 -28.25
C LYS A 157 21.26 -4.88 -27.79
N GLU A 158 22.50 -4.75 -27.33
CA GLU A 158 23.30 -5.82 -26.81
C GLU A 158 23.06 -6.12 -25.32
N THR A 159 22.40 -5.23 -24.61
CA THR A 159 22.07 -5.41 -23.19
C THR A 159 21.09 -6.57 -23.03
N PRO A 160 21.44 -7.64 -22.30
CA PRO A 160 20.51 -8.75 -22.07
C PRO A 160 19.35 -8.29 -21.17
N ASP A 161 18.25 -9.04 -21.22
CA ASP A 161 17.18 -8.85 -20.26
C ASP A 161 17.67 -9.13 -18.84
N PRO A 162 17.27 -8.33 -17.84
CA PRO A 162 17.53 -8.62 -16.44
C PRO A 162 16.95 -9.99 -16.04
N VAL A 163 17.54 -10.66 -15.07
CA VAL A 163 17.07 -11.98 -14.59
C VAL A 163 15.60 -11.93 -14.13
N ASP A 164 15.18 -10.79 -13.59
CA ASP A 164 13.87 -10.54 -13.00
C ASP A 164 13.09 -9.46 -13.78
N GLY A 165 13.33 -9.29 -15.07
CA GLY A 165 12.66 -8.26 -15.86
C GLY A 165 12.83 -8.44 -17.36
N VAL A 166 12.20 -7.55 -18.13
CA VAL A 166 12.20 -7.59 -19.61
C VAL A 166 12.47 -6.18 -20.16
N ILE A 167 13.33 -6.11 -21.17
CA ILE A 167 13.52 -4.91 -22.01
C ILE A 167 12.76 -5.13 -23.32
N ASP A 168 11.62 -4.46 -23.47
CA ASP A 168 10.84 -4.55 -24.71
C ASP A 168 11.67 -3.97 -25.89
N ARG A 169 11.62 -4.64 -27.05
CA ARG A 169 12.47 -4.31 -28.20
C ARG A 169 11.65 -4.03 -29.44
N GLU A 170 12.20 -3.15 -30.27
CA GLU A 170 11.74 -2.92 -31.65
C GLU A 170 12.14 -4.14 -32.55
N PRO A 171 11.53 -4.29 -33.72
CA PRO A 171 11.83 -5.41 -34.64
C PRO A 171 13.33 -5.57 -34.97
N GLU A 172 14.08 -4.46 -35.00
CA GLU A 172 15.50 -4.42 -35.26
C GLU A 172 16.37 -4.73 -34.02
N GLY A 173 15.74 -5.07 -32.89
CA GLY A 173 16.39 -5.45 -31.64
C GLY A 173 16.77 -4.30 -30.73
N ALA A 174 16.55 -3.04 -31.11
CA ALA A 174 16.80 -1.89 -30.25
C ALA A 174 15.75 -1.81 -29.10
N PRO A 175 16.12 -1.33 -27.90
CA PRO A 175 15.15 -1.12 -26.83
C PRO A 175 14.02 -0.18 -27.27
N SER A 176 12.77 -0.58 -27.08
CA SER A 176 11.59 0.22 -27.48
C SER A 176 11.34 1.44 -26.59
N GLY A 177 11.94 1.45 -25.40
CA GLY A 177 11.69 2.42 -24.34
C GLY A 177 10.74 1.91 -23.26
N ILE A 178 10.24 0.69 -23.37
CA ILE A 178 9.47 0.04 -22.30
C ILE A 178 10.37 -0.99 -21.61
N LEU A 179 10.45 -0.87 -20.28
CA LEU A 179 11.09 -1.86 -19.43
C LEU A 179 10.07 -2.35 -18.41
N ARG A 180 10.04 -3.66 -18.16
CA ARG A 180 9.12 -4.29 -17.21
C ARG A 180 9.92 -4.89 -16.05
N GLU A 181 9.40 -4.77 -14.85
CA GLU A 181 10.06 -5.18 -13.61
C GLU A 181 11.40 -4.47 -13.41
N ALA A 182 12.35 -4.95 -12.79
CA ALA A 182 13.75 -4.53 -12.56
C ALA A 182 14.19 -3.07 -12.87
N TRP A 183 13.31 -2.20 -13.37
CA TRP A 183 13.65 -0.84 -13.81
C TRP A 183 14.14 0.05 -12.65
N GLN A 184 13.59 -0.14 -11.44
CA GLN A 184 14.03 0.60 -10.25
C GLN A 184 15.53 0.42 -10.04
N ARG A 185 16.03 -0.83 -10.16
CA ARG A 185 17.46 -1.13 -10.02
C ARG A 185 18.31 -0.50 -11.12
N LEU A 186 17.78 -0.44 -12.34
CA LEU A 186 18.51 0.10 -13.50
C LEU A 186 18.65 1.62 -13.46
N PHE A 187 17.71 2.33 -12.82
CA PHE A 187 17.67 3.80 -12.82
C PHE A 187 17.83 4.43 -11.43
N ALA A 188 17.86 3.65 -10.34
CA ALA A 188 17.81 4.16 -8.96
C ALA A 188 18.83 5.26 -8.66
N GLU A 189 20.07 5.10 -9.14
CA GLU A 189 21.16 6.06 -8.88
C GLU A 189 21.12 7.31 -9.77
N MET A 190 20.31 7.30 -10.82
CA MET A 190 20.22 8.39 -11.81
C MET A 190 19.04 9.32 -11.57
N LEU A 191 18.00 8.80 -10.91
CA LEU A 191 16.80 9.58 -10.67
C LEU A 191 17.05 10.64 -9.59
N PRO A 192 16.58 11.89 -9.80
CA PRO A 192 16.70 12.93 -8.79
C PRO A 192 15.89 12.54 -7.56
N ARG A 193 16.53 12.62 -6.39
CA ARG A 193 15.87 12.46 -5.10
C ARG A 193 15.93 13.76 -4.31
N PRO A 194 14.88 14.10 -3.54
CA PRO A 194 14.88 15.27 -2.69
C PRO A 194 15.91 15.15 -1.57
N GLY A 195 16.44 16.28 -1.11
CA GLY A 195 17.25 16.30 0.09
C GLY A 195 16.43 15.89 1.33
N ARG A 196 17.09 15.41 2.38
CA ARG A 196 16.43 14.88 3.59
C ARG A 196 15.35 15.80 4.17
N ALA A 197 15.65 17.10 4.31
CA ALA A 197 14.70 18.06 4.87
C ALA A 197 13.48 18.28 3.98
N GLU A 198 13.65 18.24 2.66
CA GLU A 198 12.56 18.32 1.71
C GLU A 198 11.72 17.04 1.73
N TYR A 199 12.35 15.87 1.71
CA TYR A 199 11.69 14.57 1.83
C TYR A 199 10.83 14.51 3.08
N GLN A 200 11.36 14.90 4.25
CA GLN A 200 10.62 14.91 5.51
C GLN A 200 9.40 15.84 5.47
N ARG A 201 9.53 17.04 4.89
CA ARG A 201 8.40 17.97 4.74
C ARG A 201 7.31 17.39 3.82
N LEU A 202 7.70 16.78 2.71
CA LEU A 202 6.77 16.14 1.78
C LEU A 202 6.07 14.95 2.42
N LEU A 203 6.82 14.12 3.15
CA LEU A 203 6.27 12.97 3.88
C LEU A 203 5.26 13.41 4.95
N ALA A 204 5.56 14.46 5.72
CA ALA A 204 4.62 15.03 6.68
C ALA A 204 3.31 15.49 6.02
N SER A 205 3.40 16.10 4.82
CA SER A 205 2.24 16.48 4.04
C SER A 205 1.45 15.27 3.53
N VAL A 206 2.13 14.21 3.06
CA VAL A 206 1.49 12.94 2.67
C VAL A 206 0.71 12.35 3.85
N ILE A 207 1.35 12.23 5.01
CA ILE A 207 0.73 11.69 6.24
C ILE A 207 -0.48 12.52 6.66
N SER A 208 -0.42 13.86 6.56
CA SER A 208 -1.56 14.72 6.83
C SER A 208 -2.73 14.45 5.88
N ASP A 209 -2.47 14.24 4.58
CA ASP A 209 -3.53 13.94 3.62
C ASP A 209 -4.14 12.55 3.84
N LEU A 210 -3.35 11.56 4.26
CA LEU A 210 -3.87 10.25 4.65
C LEU A 210 -4.82 10.34 5.85
N GLY A 211 -4.50 11.18 6.84
CA GLY A 211 -5.42 11.49 7.93
C GLY A 211 -6.74 12.13 7.46
N ARG A 212 -6.69 12.98 6.43
CA ARG A 212 -7.89 13.64 5.86
C ARG A 212 -8.84 12.67 5.16
N VAL A 213 -8.35 11.58 4.61
CA VAL A 213 -9.19 10.52 4.02
C VAL A 213 -9.64 9.47 5.04
N GLY A 214 -9.34 9.68 6.34
CA GLY A 214 -9.86 8.85 7.43
C GLY A 214 -8.93 7.74 7.91
N LEU A 215 -7.70 7.67 7.41
CA LEU A 215 -6.74 6.68 7.86
C LEU A 215 -6.13 7.06 9.20
N SER A 216 -6.10 6.11 10.14
CA SER A 216 -5.44 6.20 11.44
C SER A 216 -4.14 5.37 11.47
N THR A 217 -4.07 4.32 10.65
CA THR A 217 -2.96 3.37 10.59
C THR A 217 -2.62 3.06 9.14
N VAL A 218 -1.34 2.99 8.81
CA VAL A 218 -0.86 2.60 7.48
C VAL A 218 0.31 1.62 7.58
N HIS A 219 0.37 0.63 6.68
CA HIS A 219 1.48 -0.29 6.56
C HIS A 219 2.25 0.01 5.28
N THR A 220 3.43 0.58 5.44
CA THR A 220 4.28 0.95 4.30
C THR A 220 5.24 -0.16 3.91
N MET A 221 5.56 -0.24 2.61
CA MET A 221 6.42 -1.27 2.00
C MET A 221 7.72 -0.66 1.47
N ASP A 222 8.24 0.37 2.12
CA ASP A 222 9.21 1.32 1.57
C ASP A 222 10.66 1.12 2.01
N PRO A 223 11.62 1.79 1.30
CA PRO A 223 13.03 1.76 1.62
C PRO A 223 13.40 2.48 2.92
N GLY A 224 14.68 2.33 3.33
CA GLY A 224 15.20 2.82 4.59
C GLY A 224 15.16 4.35 4.78
N GLU A 225 15.17 5.13 3.71
CA GLU A 225 15.03 6.60 3.77
C GLU A 225 13.69 7.01 4.38
N THR A 226 12.62 6.30 4.02
CA THR A 226 11.28 6.52 4.59
C THR A 226 11.29 6.24 6.08
N LEU A 227 11.89 5.14 6.53
CA LEU A 227 12.01 4.83 7.96
C LEU A 227 12.77 5.92 8.71
N PHE A 228 13.89 6.43 8.17
CA PHE A 228 14.64 7.52 8.77
C PHE A 228 13.79 8.81 8.91
N ALA A 229 13.04 9.18 7.88
CA ALA A 229 12.17 10.36 7.91
C ALA A 229 11.01 10.17 8.90
N LEU A 230 10.39 8.98 8.96
CA LEU A 230 9.35 8.64 9.93
C LEU A 230 9.86 8.72 11.38
N GLN A 231 11.08 8.24 11.66
CA GLN A 231 11.72 8.39 12.98
C GLN A 231 11.87 9.87 13.34
N SER A 232 12.37 10.69 12.41
CA SER A 232 12.53 12.12 12.64
C SER A 232 11.18 12.83 12.87
N LEU A 233 10.12 12.46 12.15
CA LEU A 233 8.77 12.98 12.42
C LEU A 233 8.24 12.53 13.77
N ARG A 234 8.52 11.27 14.16
CA ARG A 234 8.13 10.73 15.47
C ARG A 234 8.82 11.46 16.62
N GLU A 235 10.12 11.72 16.51
CA GLU A 235 10.91 12.48 17.50
C GLU A 235 10.40 13.92 17.67
N GLN A 236 9.86 14.52 16.63
CA GLN A 236 9.33 15.88 16.61
C GLN A 236 7.83 15.96 16.98
N ASP A 237 7.20 14.84 17.32
CA ASP A 237 5.73 14.73 17.54
C ASP A 237 4.89 15.18 16.30
N LEU A 238 5.42 14.95 15.11
CA LEU A 238 4.81 15.28 13.83
C LEU A 238 4.30 14.05 13.05
N LEU A 239 4.24 12.88 13.71
CA LEU A 239 3.71 11.63 13.16
C LEU A 239 2.35 11.30 13.79
N PRO A 240 1.25 11.86 13.28
CA PRO A 240 -0.06 11.69 13.89
C PRO A 240 -0.70 10.32 13.61
N LEU A 241 -0.23 9.60 12.58
CA LEU A 241 -0.73 8.26 12.24
C LEU A 241 0.13 7.18 12.89
N ARG A 242 -0.44 5.98 13.00
CA ARG A 242 0.34 4.77 13.26
C ARG A 242 0.93 4.26 11.94
N VAL A 243 2.24 4.05 11.92
CA VAL A 243 2.95 3.56 10.74
C VAL A 243 3.65 2.25 11.06
N VAL A 244 3.34 1.23 10.28
CA VAL A 244 3.97 -0.08 10.32
C VAL A 244 4.85 -0.22 9.09
N VAL A 245 6.13 -0.53 9.30
CA VAL A 245 7.14 -0.58 8.23
C VAL A 245 7.50 -2.01 7.91
N ASN A 246 7.38 -2.40 6.65
CA ASN A 246 7.93 -3.64 6.11
C ASN A 246 9.14 -3.29 5.25
N LEU A 247 10.30 -3.78 5.65
CA LEU A 247 11.57 -3.48 4.98
C LEU A 247 11.70 -4.29 3.68
N PRO A 248 12.32 -3.76 2.62
CA PRO A 248 12.63 -4.54 1.43
C PRO A 248 13.54 -5.74 1.73
N ALA A 249 13.42 -6.81 0.96
CA ALA A 249 14.17 -8.06 1.17
C ALA A 249 15.70 -7.89 1.13
N ASP A 250 16.21 -6.92 0.38
CA ASP A 250 17.64 -6.58 0.33
C ASP A 250 18.16 -6.00 1.66
N ARG A 251 17.27 -5.56 2.56
CA ARG A 251 17.60 -5.05 3.90
C ARG A 251 17.57 -6.12 5.00
N LEU A 252 17.16 -7.35 4.69
CA LEU A 252 17.06 -8.43 5.69
C LEU A 252 18.40 -8.67 6.41
N THR A 253 19.52 -8.75 5.69
CA THR A 253 20.85 -8.94 6.32
C THR A 253 21.19 -7.80 7.29
N ALA A 254 20.90 -6.57 6.92
CA ALA A 254 21.14 -5.42 7.80
C ALA A 254 20.24 -5.46 9.05
N ALA A 255 18.97 -5.82 8.88
CA ALA A 255 18.02 -5.98 9.98
C ALA A 255 18.48 -7.08 10.96
N GLN A 256 18.93 -8.23 10.44
CA GLN A 256 19.51 -9.32 11.25
C GLN A 256 20.74 -8.85 12.04
N GLN A 257 21.68 -8.17 11.40
CA GLN A 257 22.90 -7.66 12.03
C GLN A 257 22.62 -6.64 13.14
N LEU A 258 21.58 -5.83 12.98
CA LEU A 258 21.13 -4.85 13.97
C LEU A 258 20.21 -5.43 15.06
N GLY A 259 19.82 -6.72 14.95
CA GLY A 259 18.88 -7.37 15.87
C GLY A 259 17.46 -6.81 15.83
N ILE A 260 17.04 -6.24 14.68
CA ILE A 260 15.68 -5.76 14.46
C ILE A 260 14.76 -6.99 14.34
N ARG A 261 13.66 -6.97 15.09
CA ARG A 261 12.63 -8.02 15.12
C ARG A 261 11.25 -7.43 14.87
N THR A 262 10.29 -8.26 14.54
CA THR A 262 8.87 -7.89 14.46
C THR A 262 8.41 -7.18 15.72
N GLY A 263 7.78 -6.01 15.53
CA GLY A 263 7.28 -5.17 16.63
C GLY A 263 8.30 -4.22 17.20
N TRP A 264 9.54 -4.16 16.67
CA TRP A 264 10.52 -3.17 17.10
C TRP A 264 10.02 -1.75 16.84
N GLY A 265 10.00 -0.90 17.87
CA GLY A 265 9.46 0.45 17.82
C GLY A 265 8.45 0.71 18.94
N ASP A 266 7.42 1.50 18.64
CA ASP A 266 6.38 1.87 19.61
C ASP A 266 4.95 1.73 19.02
N GLY A 267 3.96 2.33 19.67
CA GLY A 267 2.56 2.32 19.21
C GLY A 267 2.30 3.15 17.94
N HIS A 268 3.20 4.06 17.56
CA HIS A 268 3.08 4.92 16.39
C HIS A 268 4.00 4.53 15.24
N LEU A 269 5.19 4.03 15.53
CA LEU A 269 6.15 3.62 14.50
C LEU A 269 6.79 2.30 14.89
N ARG A 270 6.57 1.28 14.06
CA ARG A 270 7.16 -0.04 14.28
C ARG A 270 7.60 -0.72 12.99
N VAL A 271 8.65 -1.52 13.08
CA VAL A 271 9.04 -2.46 12.03
C VAL A 271 8.26 -3.77 12.24
N TRP A 272 7.71 -4.30 11.15
CA TRP A 272 6.93 -5.54 11.24
C TRP A 272 7.57 -6.71 10.50
N GLY A 273 8.03 -6.50 9.27
CA GLY A 273 8.52 -7.61 8.47
C GLY A 273 9.35 -7.20 7.27
N ILE A 274 9.51 -8.17 6.39
CA ILE A 274 10.26 -8.09 5.14
C ILE A 274 9.28 -8.17 3.98
N LYS A 275 9.38 -7.28 3.00
CA LYS A 275 8.65 -7.30 1.74
C LYS A 275 9.49 -7.93 0.64
N ALA A 276 8.95 -8.92 -0.04
CA ALA A 276 9.55 -9.55 -1.22
C ALA A 276 8.51 -9.75 -2.33
N PHE A 277 8.96 -10.04 -3.53
CA PHE A 277 8.13 -10.15 -4.72
C PHE A 277 8.26 -11.55 -5.33
N MET A 278 7.15 -12.30 -5.38
CA MET A 278 7.09 -13.62 -6.01
C MET A 278 6.99 -13.53 -7.53
N ASP A 279 6.20 -12.57 -8.03
CA ASP A 279 5.92 -12.36 -9.44
C ASP A 279 5.81 -10.86 -9.78
N GLY A 280 5.32 -10.57 -10.97
CA GLY A 280 5.00 -9.21 -11.39
C GLY A 280 3.51 -8.92 -11.30
N SER A 281 2.96 -8.11 -12.23
CA SER A 281 1.58 -7.64 -12.19
C SER A 281 0.70 -8.14 -13.35
N LEU A 282 -0.62 -7.96 -13.20
CA LEU A 282 -1.56 -8.15 -14.29
C LEU A 282 -1.31 -7.12 -15.41
N GLY A 283 -1.06 -5.86 -15.04
CA GLY A 283 -0.84 -4.75 -15.98
C GLY A 283 0.36 -4.96 -16.90
N SER A 284 1.47 -5.45 -16.36
CA SER A 284 2.68 -5.80 -17.12
C SER A 284 2.60 -7.18 -17.78
N ARG A 285 1.55 -7.98 -17.49
CA ARG A 285 1.39 -9.39 -17.91
C ARG A 285 2.52 -10.30 -17.42
N THR A 286 3.04 -10.01 -16.23
CA THR A 286 4.12 -10.76 -15.60
C THR A 286 3.66 -11.50 -14.33
N ALA A 287 2.38 -11.43 -13.97
CA ALA A 287 1.78 -12.28 -12.94
C ALA A 287 2.00 -13.76 -13.28
N GLU A 288 2.61 -14.52 -12.34
CA GLU A 288 2.95 -15.94 -12.55
C GLU A 288 1.69 -16.82 -12.38
N MET A 289 1.29 -17.47 -13.45
CA MET A 289 0.08 -18.30 -13.50
C MET A 289 0.42 -19.79 -13.44
N LEU A 290 -0.51 -20.60 -12.96
CA LEU A 290 -0.39 -22.07 -12.92
C LEU A 290 -0.25 -22.70 -14.30
N ASP A 291 -0.68 -22.02 -15.35
CA ASP A 291 -0.49 -22.49 -16.75
C ASP A 291 0.92 -22.27 -17.28
N GLY A 292 1.81 -21.71 -16.48
CA GLY A 292 3.22 -21.44 -16.81
C GLY A 292 3.45 -20.11 -17.50
N THR A 293 2.45 -19.25 -17.63
CA THR A 293 2.63 -17.87 -18.11
C THR A 293 3.08 -16.95 -16.97
N GLY A 294 3.62 -15.78 -17.33
CA GLY A 294 4.14 -14.79 -16.37
C GLY A 294 5.62 -14.99 -16.02
N VAL A 295 6.06 -14.36 -14.94
CA VAL A 295 7.47 -14.32 -14.53
C VAL A 295 7.60 -14.62 -13.04
N ALA A 296 8.25 -15.72 -12.70
CA ALA A 296 8.67 -16.02 -11.33
C ALA A 296 9.91 -15.17 -10.98
N ARG A 297 9.76 -14.24 -10.02
CA ARG A 297 10.86 -13.35 -9.60
C ARG A 297 11.77 -13.98 -8.54
N ILE A 298 11.23 -14.86 -7.72
CA ILE A 298 12.00 -15.62 -6.72
C ILE A 298 11.91 -17.10 -7.04
N PRO A 299 13.04 -17.79 -7.34
CA PRO A 299 13.09 -19.25 -7.47
C PRO A 299 12.82 -19.93 -6.10
N ASP A 300 12.27 -21.17 -6.11
CA ASP A 300 11.94 -21.88 -4.89
C ASP A 300 13.07 -22.01 -3.86
N PRO A 301 14.34 -22.33 -4.25
CA PRO A 301 15.42 -22.37 -3.27
C PRO A 301 15.68 -21.02 -2.58
N ALA A 302 15.56 -19.91 -3.31
CA ALA A 302 15.75 -18.57 -2.75
C ALA A 302 14.55 -18.15 -1.86
N LEU A 303 13.33 -18.60 -2.20
CA LEU A 303 12.15 -18.39 -1.36
C LEU A 303 12.29 -19.12 -0.02
N HIS A 304 12.73 -20.39 -0.03
CA HIS A 304 12.99 -21.14 1.19
C HIS A 304 14.08 -20.50 2.04
N ASP A 305 15.22 -20.08 1.44
CA ASP A 305 16.26 -19.34 2.18
C ASP A 305 15.71 -18.06 2.81
N LEU A 306 14.91 -17.29 2.08
CA LEU A 306 14.29 -16.07 2.58
C LEU A 306 13.39 -16.34 3.79
N ILE A 307 12.54 -17.39 3.71
CA ILE A 307 11.64 -17.79 4.81
C ILE A 307 12.47 -18.16 6.05
N GLU A 308 13.44 -19.06 5.92
CA GLU A 308 14.28 -19.49 7.04
C GLU A 308 15.00 -18.32 7.69
N ARG A 309 15.58 -17.42 6.90
CA ARG A 309 16.25 -16.22 7.40
C ARG A 309 15.29 -15.25 8.11
N CYS A 310 14.07 -15.12 7.64
CA CYS A 310 13.04 -14.32 8.32
C CYS A 310 12.65 -14.97 9.66
N LEU A 311 12.53 -16.30 9.71
CA LEU A 311 12.24 -17.05 10.94
C LEU A 311 13.38 -16.90 11.95
N ASP A 312 14.62 -17.07 11.54
CA ASP A 312 15.81 -16.89 12.39
C ASP A 312 15.90 -15.48 12.99
N ALA A 313 15.47 -14.46 12.22
CA ALA A 313 15.43 -13.07 12.66
C ALA A 313 14.19 -12.70 13.47
N GLU A 314 13.20 -13.59 13.60
CA GLU A 314 11.85 -13.29 14.11
C GLU A 314 11.22 -12.07 13.39
N LEU A 315 11.38 -11.99 12.07
CA LEU A 315 10.77 -10.99 11.21
C LEU A 315 9.65 -11.61 10.37
N ASN A 316 8.48 -10.97 10.35
CA ASN A 316 7.40 -11.39 9.48
C ASN A 316 7.75 -11.23 7.99
N LEU A 317 6.98 -11.86 7.12
CA LEU A 317 7.21 -11.86 5.69
C LEU A 317 5.93 -11.43 4.96
N CYS A 318 6.06 -10.45 4.07
CA CYS A 318 5.02 -9.96 3.17
C CYS A 318 5.44 -10.31 1.73
N LEU A 319 4.75 -11.25 1.11
CA LEU A 319 5.03 -11.73 -0.24
C LEU A 319 4.04 -11.15 -1.23
N HIS A 320 4.52 -10.29 -2.14
CA HIS A 320 3.75 -9.88 -3.30
C HIS A 320 3.49 -11.12 -4.17
N ALA A 321 2.23 -11.46 -4.38
CA ALA A 321 1.83 -12.56 -5.24
C ALA A 321 0.46 -12.27 -5.87
N ILE A 322 0.43 -12.07 -7.17
CA ILE A 322 -0.73 -11.70 -7.97
C ILE A 322 -1.32 -12.89 -8.71
N GLY A 323 -0.49 -13.65 -9.43
CA GLY A 323 -0.91 -14.82 -10.16
C GLY A 323 -1.13 -16.04 -9.27
N ASP A 324 -2.01 -16.93 -9.72
CA ASP A 324 -2.34 -18.15 -8.97
C ASP A 324 -1.14 -19.10 -8.83
N GLY A 325 -0.18 -19.08 -9.75
CA GLY A 325 1.08 -19.82 -9.64
C GLY A 325 1.98 -19.29 -8.52
N ALA A 326 2.15 -17.95 -8.45
CA ALA A 326 2.93 -17.31 -7.40
C ALA A 326 2.31 -17.53 -6.02
N ILE A 327 0.99 -17.39 -5.89
CA ILE A 327 0.24 -17.62 -4.64
C ILE A 327 0.39 -19.07 -4.21
N HIS A 328 0.23 -20.03 -5.13
CA HIS A 328 0.41 -21.45 -4.85
C HIS A 328 1.79 -21.74 -4.25
N ARG A 329 2.86 -21.31 -4.94
CA ARG A 329 4.23 -21.52 -4.51
C ARG A 329 4.51 -20.89 -3.14
N ALA A 330 4.08 -19.64 -2.94
CA ALA A 330 4.22 -18.95 -1.66
C ALA A 330 3.55 -19.72 -0.52
N LEU A 331 2.30 -20.15 -0.69
CA LEU A 331 1.56 -20.87 0.33
C LEU A 331 2.17 -22.25 0.62
N VAL A 332 2.58 -22.99 -0.42
CA VAL A 332 3.27 -24.29 -0.23
C VAL A 332 4.55 -24.13 0.59
N ALA A 333 5.34 -23.10 0.30
CA ALA A 333 6.58 -22.83 1.04
C ALA A 333 6.33 -22.39 2.49
N LEU A 334 5.21 -21.69 2.77
CA LEU A 334 4.88 -21.18 4.11
C LEU A 334 4.19 -22.23 5.01
N GLU A 335 3.48 -23.22 4.46
CA GLU A 335 2.73 -24.23 5.24
C GLU A 335 3.54 -24.94 6.34
N PRO A 336 4.80 -25.37 6.11
CA PRO A 336 5.60 -26.05 7.13
C PRO A 336 5.93 -25.18 8.35
N HIS A 337 5.84 -23.86 8.21
CA HIS A 337 6.30 -22.90 9.21
C HIS A 337 5.19 -22.28 10.05
N ARG A 338 3.95 -22.75 9.90
CA ARG A 338 2.82 -22.27 10.70
C ARG A 338 3.11 -22.39 12.20
N GLY A 339 2.98 -21.25 12.91
CA GLY A 339 3.16 -21.22 14.36
C GLY A 339 4.60 -21.36 14.84
N SER A 340 5.60 -21.15 13.96
CA SER A 340 7.03 -21.15 14.34
C SER A 340 7.34 -20.23 15.51
N TRP A 341 6.59 -19.14 15.64
CA TRP A 341 6.60 -18.25 16.82
C TRP A 341 5.26 -17.49 16.93
N PRO A 342 4.92 -16.92 18.12
CA PRO A 342 3.56 -16.42 18.39
C PRO A 342 3.08 -15.30 17.48
N LEU A 343 3.99 -14.51 16.90
CA LEU A 343 3.66 -13.41 15.99
C LEU A 343 3.95 -13.74 14.52
N TRP A 344 4.27 -15.00 14.18
CA TRP A 344 4.43 -15.40 12.79
C TRP A 344 3.09 -15.36 12.05
N ARG A 345 2.93 -14.36 11.20
CA ARG A 345 1.72 -14.07 10.44
C ARG A 345 2.12 -13.61 9.04
N PRO A 346 2.62 -14.52 8.19
CA PRO A 346 3.03 -14.16 6.84
C PRO A 346 1.84 -13.61 6.07
N ARG A 347 2.09 -12.72 5.15
CA ARG A 347 1.08 -12.05 4.35
C ARG A 347 1.30 -12.36 2.88
N ILE A 348 0.22 -12.68 2.18
CA ILE A 348 0.17 -12.69 0.72
C ILE A 348 -0.42 -11.35 0.29
N GLU A 349 0.44 -10.49 -0.23
CA GLU A 349 0.05 -9.17 -0.72
C GLU A 349 -0.61 -9.32 -2.09
N HIS A 350 -1.64 -8.57 -2.30
CA HIS A 350 -2.53 -8.57 -3.46
C HIS A 350 -3.45 -9.80 -3.52
N ALA A 351 -2.93 -11.01 -3.55
CA ALA A 351 -3.73 -12.24 -3.65
C ALA A 351 -4.84 -12.10 -4.72
N GLN A 352 -4.45 -11.55 -5.91
CA GLN A 352 -5.45 -11.11 -6.90
C GLN A 352 -6.16 -12.26 -7.59
N CYS A 353 -5.43 -13.30 -8.01
CA CYS A 353 -6.01 -14.48 -8.65
C CYS A 353 -5.75 -15.71 -7.79
N VAL A 354 -6.73 -16.15 -7.02
CA VAL A 354 -6.57 -17.27 -6.06
C VAL A 354 -7.27 -18.51 -6.59
N ASP A 355 -6.49 -19.56 -6.91
CA ASP A 355 -7.09 -20.86 -7.24
C ASP A 355 -7.90 -21.36 -6.05
N PRO A 356 -9.16 -21.82 -6.25
CA PRO A 356 -10.00 -22.30 -5.15
C PRO A 356 -9.37 -23.43 -4.33
N SER A 357 -8.48 -24.25 -4.90
CA SER A 357 -7.78 -25.34 -4.19
C SER A 357 -6.72 -24.81 -3.21
N ASP A 358 -6.26 -23.57 -3.37
CA ASP A 358 -5.28 -22.93 -2.50
C ASP A 358 -5.91 -22.15 -1.34
N ILE A 359 -7.21 -21.89 -1.35
CA ILE A 359 -7.89 -21.21 -0.23
C ILE A 359 -7.65 -21.93 1.11
N PRO A 360 -7.77 -23.28 1.23
CA PRO A 360 -7.43 -23.97 2.47
C PRO A 360 -5.96 -23.86 2.88
N ARG A 361 -5.05 -23.60 1.93
CA ARG A 361 -3.62 -23.44 2.22
C ARG A 361 -3.32 -22.17 3.02
N PHE A 362 -4.06 -21.06 2.80
CA PHE A 362 -3.95 -19.88 3.64
C PHE A 362 -4.11 -20.23 5.13
N LEU A 363 -5.09 -21.05 5.46
CA LEU A 363 -5.31 -21.48 6.84
C LEU A 363 -4.20 -22.40 7.34
N ARG A 364 -3.69 -23.33 6.50
CA ARG A 364 -2.58 -24.20 6.87
C ARG A 364 -1.28 -23.44 7.04
N ALA A 365 -1.02 -22.44 6.23
CA ALA A 365 0.14 -21.56 6.35
C ALA A 365 -0.01 -20.54 7.49
N GLY A 366 -1.22 -20.29 7.98
CA GLY A 366 -1.51 -19.17 8.89
C GLY A 366 -1.35 -17.82 8.22
N ALA A 367 -1.49 -17.77 6.90
CA ALA A 367 -1.27 -16.58 6.10
C ALA A 367 -2.48 -15.64 6.08
N ILE A 368 -2.21 -14.34 5.98
CA ILE A 368 -3.20 -13.27 5.81
C ILE A 368 -3.29 -12.93 4.32
N ALA A 369 -4.49 -12.78 3.78
CA ALA A 369 -4.69 -12.19 2.47
C ALA A 369 -4.80 -10.67 2.61
N SER A 370 -3.78 -9.96 2.13
CA SER A 370 -3.68 -8.49 2.15
C SER A 370 -4.06 -7.97 0.78
N MET A 371 -5.28 -7.42 0.64
CA MET A 371 -5.89 -7.18 -0.66
C MET A 371 -6.30 -5.72 -0.83
N GLN A 372 -6.41 -5.29 -2.11
CA GLN A 372 -6.75 -3.92 -2.48
C GLN A 372 -8.05 -3.91 -3.30
N PRO A 373 -9.20 -3.59 -2.67
CA PRO A 373 -10.49 -3.67 -3.36
C PRO A 373 -10.62 -2.77 -4.58
N LEU A 374 -9.93 -1.62 -4.62
CA LEU A 374 -10.00 -0.71 -5.76
C LEU A 374 -9.31 -1.28 -7.01
N HIS A 375 -8.31 -2.15 -6.87
CA HIS A 375 -7.71 -2.83 -8.03
C HIS A 375 -8.74 -3.61 -8.84
N ALA A 376 -9.73 -4.24 -8.18
CA ALA A 376 -10.77 -4.96 -8.92
C ALA A 376 -11.56 -4.07 -9.88
N ILE A 377 -11.70 -2.77 -9.57
CA ILE A 377 -12.39 -1.82 -10.43
C ILE A 377 -11.55 -1.50 -11.66
N SER A 378 -10.28 -1.14 -11.44
CA SER A 378 -9.39 -0.72 -12.52
C SER A 378 -8.93 -1.89 -13.41
N ASP A 379 -8.83 -3.09 -12.84
CA ASP A 379 -8.27 -4.26 -13.51
C ASP A 379 -9.33 -5.16 -14.18
N ARG A 380 -10.61 -4.93 -13.96
CA ARG A 380 -11.71 -5.77 -14.44
C ARG A 380 -11.55 -6.19 -15.89
N GLU A 381 -11.46 -5.22 -16.79
CA GLU A 381 -11.42 -5.50 -18.23
C GLU A 381 -10.15 -6.26 -18.62
N MET A 382 -9.05 -5.93 -17.98
CA MET A 382 -7.78 -6.63 -18.20
C MET A 382 -7.81 -8.05 -17.63
N ALA A 383 -8.36 -8.25 -16.44
CA ALA A 383 -8.54 -9.58 -15.84
C ALA A 383 -9.40 -10.47 -16.75
N ASP A 384 -10.52 -9.96 -17.24
CA ASP A 384 -11.39 -10.70 -18.17
C ASP A 384 -10.65 -11.03 -19.50
N SER A 385 -9.83 -10.11 -20.01
CA SER A 385 -9.07 -10.28 -21.25
C SER A 385 -7.86 -11.21 -21.11
N VAL A 386 -7.08 -11.06 -20.03
CA VAL A 386 -5.79 -11.76 -19.85
C VAL A 386 -5.99 -13.13 -19.19
N TRP A 387 -6.81 -13.20 -18.14
CA TRP A 387 -7.06 -14.43 -17.38
C TRP A 387 -8.26 -15.24 -17.91
N GLY A 388 -9.10 -14.64 -18.76
CA GLY A 388 -10.24 -15.33 -19.38
C GLY A 388 -11.13 -16.01 -18.33
N LYS A 389 -11.26 -17.35 -18.39
CA LYS A 389 -12.11 -18.09 -17.43
C LYS A 389 -11.57 -18.02 -15.99
N THR A 390 -10.28 -17.88 -15.82
CA THR A 390 -9.63 -17.79 -14.49
C THR A 390 -9.96 -16.46 -13.81
N ALA A 391 -10.45 -15.44 -14.55
CA ALA A 391 -10.93 -14.18 -13.97
C ALA A 391 -12.06 -14.37 -12.94
N SER A 392 -12.78 -15.50 -12.95
CA SER A 392 -13.74 -15.85 -11.90
C SER A 392 -13.11 -16.09 -10.52
N ASN A 393 -11.79 -16.22 -10.46
CA ASN A 393 -11.00 -16.37 -9.24
C ASN A 393 -10.33 -15.05 -8.81
N ALA A 394 -10.54 -13.99 -9.63
CA ALA A 394 -9.93 -12.70 -9.37
C ALA A 394 -10.61 -11.98 -8.19
N TYR A 395 -9.76 -11.46 -7.29
CA TYR A 395 -10.22 -10.67 -6.15
C TYR A 395 -11.27 -11.41 -5.30
N ALA A 396 -10.97 -12.67 -4.97
CA ALA A 396 -11.91 -13.61 -4.36
C ALA A 396 -12.07 -13.43 -2.83
N TRP A 397 -12.05 -12.18 -2.34
CA TRP A 397 -12.15 -11.88 -0.90
C TRP A 397 -13.41 -12.48 -0.24
N GLY A 398 -14.54 -12.59 -0.95
CA GLY A 398 -15.74 -13.25 -0.43
C GLY A 398 -15.49 -14.70 -0.08
N ARG A 399 -14.89 -15.48 -1.01
CA ARG A 399 -14.54 -16.90 -0.79
C ARG A 399 -13.50 -17.07 0.31
N LEU A 400 -12.48 -16.20 0.34
CA LEU A 400 -11.44 -16.22 1.38
C LEU A 400 -12.06 -15.98 2.76
N ALA A 401 -12.94 -14.96 2.89
CA ALA A 401 -13.63 -14.65 4.14
C ALA A 401 -14.58 -15.76 4.59
N GLU A 402 -15.30 -16.40 3.66
CA GLU A 402 -16.17 -17.54 3.96
C GLU A 402 -15.38 -18.74 4.48
N ALA A 403 -14.19 -18.97 3.94
CA ALA A 403 -13.28 -20.01 4.40
C ALA A 403 -12.60 -19.67 5.75
N GLY A 404 -12.76 -18.45 6.26
CA GLY A 404 -12.14 -17.99 7.51
C GLY A 404 -10.70 -17.51 7.38
N VAL A 405 -10.24 -17.21 6.16
CA VAL A 405 -8.92 -16.60 5.93
C VAL A 405 -8.94 -15.17 6.46
N PRO A 406 -7.97 -14.76 7.29
CA PRO A 406 -7.85 -13.38 7.74
C PRO A 406 -7.63 -12.43 6.55
N LEU A 407 -8.45 -11.39 6.46
CA LEU A 407 -8.32 -10.34 5.44
C LEU A 407 -7.78 -9.05 6.07
N ALA A 408 -6.87 -8.39 5.37
CA ALA A 408 -6.47 -7.02 5.65
C ALA A 408 -6.55 -6.22 4.34
N PHE A 409 -7.24 -5.07 4.36
CA PHE A 409 -7.42 -4.26 3.17
C PHE A 409 -6.52 -3.04 3.17
N GLY A 410 -6.09 -2.64 1.99
CA GLY A 410 -5.28 -1.47 1.72
C GLY A 410 -5.56 -0.88 0.35
N SER A 411 -4.78 0.12 -0.04
CA SER A 411 -4.95 0.83 -1.30
C SER A 411 -3.88 0.51 -2.34
N ASP A 412 -2.67 0.17 -1.87
CA ASP A 412 -1.47 0.17 -2.71
C ASP A 412 -1.16 1.57 -3.29
N ALA A 413 -1.58 2.65 -2.57
CA ALA A 413 -1.35 4.00 -3.07
C ALA A 413 0.15 4.28 -3.25
N PRO A 414 0.54 4.92 -4.39
CA PRO A 414 -0.28 5.69 -5.33
C PRO A 414 -0.95 4.89 -6.47
N VAL A 415 -0.82 3.56 -6.54
CA VAL A 415 -1.45 2.74 -7.60
C VAL A 415 -2.96 2.98 -7.63
N GLU A 416 -3.59 2.99 -6.46
CA GLU A 416 -4.98 3.39 -6.31
C GLU A 416 -5.15 4.50 -5.25
N SER A 417 -6.36 5.03 -5.16
CA SER A 417 -6.69 6.05 -4.17
C SER A 417 -6.59 5.50 -2.75
N PRO A 418 -5.94 6.19 -1.81
CA PRO A 418 -5.88 5.78 -0.41
C PRO A 418 -7.19 6.01 0.37
N ASP A 419 -8.25 6.43 -0.30
CA ASP A 419 -9.57 6.66 0.30
C ASP A 419 -10.25 5.34 0.68
N PRO A 420 -10.31 4.98 1.99
CA PRO A 420 -10.83 3.69 2.42
C PRO A 420 -12.34 3.54 2.19
N LEU A 421 -13.09 4.65 2.07
CA LEU A 421 -14.53 4.58 1.79
C LEU A 421 -14.80 4.09 0.37
N LYS A 422 -13.96 4.47 -0.60
CA LYS A 422 -14.01 3.94 -1.96
C LYS A 422 -13.67 2.45 -1.98
N GLY A 423 -12.66 2.04 -1.21
CA GLY A 423 -12.31 0.62 -1.08
C GLY A 423 -13.42 -0.20 -0.43
N LEU A 424 -14.10 0.33 0.59
CA LEU A 424 -15.28 -0.29 1.19
C LEU A 424 -16.40 -0.48 0.17
N ASP A 425 -16.72 0.56 -0.62
CA ASP A 425 -17.72 0.47 -1.69
C ASP A 425 -17.34 -0.58 -2.75
N ALA A 426 -16.05 -0.64 -3.13
CA ALA A 426 -15.53 -1.65 -4.07
C ALA A 426 -15.72 -3.08 -3.55
N ALA A 427 -15.45 -3.31 -2.26
CA ALA A 427 -15.57 -4.62 -1.64
C ALA A 427 -17.03 -5.09 -1.45
N VAL A 428 -17.96 -4.16 -1.21
CA VAL A 428 -19.34 -4.44 -0.81
C VAL A 428 -20.34 -4.33 -1.97
N GLY A 429 -20.37 -3.18 -2.64
CA GLY A 429 -21.48 -2.83 -3.54
C GLY A 429 -21.14 -2.85 -5.02
N TRP A 430 -19.92 -2.52 -5.37
CA TRP A 430 -19.52 -2.32 -6.77
C TRP A 430 -19.76 -3.55 -7.64
N ARG A 431 -19.34 -4.75 -7.19
CA ARG A 431 -19.50 -6.00 -7.95
C ARG A 431 -20.94 -6.27 -8.38
N SER A 432 -21.88 -6.05 -7.46
CA SER A 432 -23.31 -6.23 -7.74
C SER A 432 -23.84 -5.19 -8.72
N ARG A 433 -23.38 -3.93 -8.64
CA ARG A 433 -23.79 -2.86 -9.56
C ARG A 433 -23.35 -3.10 -11.00
N VAL A 434 -22.19 -3.72 -11.21
CA VAL A 434 -21.63 -3.97 -12.54
C VAL A 434 -21.82 -5.42 -13.02
N GLY A 435 -22.35 -6.31 -12.17
CA GLY A 435 -22.58 -7.73 -12.51
C GLY A 435 -21.30 -8.55 -12.69
N TRP A 436 -20.17 -8.16 -12.04
CA TRP A 436 -18.90 -8.86 -12.16
C TRP A 436 -18.65 -9.75 -10.93
N TYR A 437 -18.99 -11.03 -11.04
CA TYR A 437 -18.88 -12.03 -9.96
C TYR A 437 -19.45 -11.49 -8.62
N PRO A 438 -20.75 -11.13 -8.56
CA PRO A 438 -21.36 -10.49 -7.37
C PRO A 438 -21.31 -11.38 -6.13
N GLU A 439 -21.20 -12.70 -6.29
CA GLU A 439 -21.05 -13.66 -5.19
C GLU A 439 -19.72 -13.52 -4.42
N LEU A 440 -18.75 -12.80 -4.98
CA LEU A 440 -17.47 -12.51 -4.32
C LEU A 440 -17.51 -11.24 -3.45
N ALA A 441 -18.61 -10.48 -3.47
CA ALA A 441 -18.76 -9.30 -2.62
C ALA A 441 -18.81 -9.65 -1.14
N LEU A 442 -18.33 -8.75 -0.30
CA LEU A 442 -18.44 -8.87 1.16
C LEU A 442 -19.69 -8.17 1.70
N SER A 443 -20.15 -8.59 2.86
CA SER A 443 -21.02 -7.74 3.69
C SER A 443 -20.25 -6.56 4.26
N GLU A 444 -20.92 -5.41 4.48
CA GLU A 444 -20.30 -4.21 5.05
C GLU A 444 -19.53 -4.48 6.36
N PRO A 445 -20.05 -5.25 7.34
CA PRO A 445 -19.30 -5.53 8.56
C PRO A 445 -18.01 -6.31 8.34
N ARG A 446 -17.97 -7.23 7.35
CA ARG A 446 -16.75 -7.98 7.01
C ARG A 446 -15.73 -7.10 6.30
N ALA A 447 -16.17 -6.26 5.37
CA ALA A 447 -15.30 -5.32 4.67
C ALA A 447 -14.72 -4.27 5.64
N LEU A 448 -15.58 -3.72 6.53
CA LEU A 448 -15.13 -2.81 7.59
C LEU A 448 -14.13 -3.50 8.53
N GLY A 449 -14.38 -4.76 8.89
CA GLY A 449 -13.45 -5.57 9.68
C GLY A 449 -12.09 -5.72 9.03
N ALA A 450 -12.02 -5.84 7.69
CA ALA A 450 -10.76 -5.92 6.95
C ALA A 450 -9.99 -4.59 6.91
N TYR A 451 -10.68 -3.44 6.96
CA TYR A 451 -10.08 -2.10 7.07
C TYR A 451 -9.77 -1.65 8.51
N THR A 452 -10.16 -2.43 9.52
CA THR A 452 -9.97 -2.08 10.94
C THR A 452 -9.20 -3.17 11.68
N LEU A 453 -9.92 -4.15 12.24
CA LEU A 453 -9.32 -5.27 12.98
C LEU A 453 -8.36 -6.11 12.13
N GLY A 454 -8.64 -6.28 10.84
CA GLY A 454 -7.77 -7.00 9.90
C GLY A 454 -6.42 -6.31 9.73
N VAL A 455 -6.42 -4.98 9.56
CA VAL A 455 -5.19 -4.17 9.52
C VAL A 455 -4.44 -4.28 10.85
N ALA A 456 -5.12 -4.12 11.99
CA ALA A 456 -4.51 -4.27 13.30
C ALA A 456 -3.92 -5.68 13.51
N TYR A 457 -4.63 -6.74 13.08
CA TYR A 457 -4.16 -8.11 13.16
C TYR A 457 -2.91 -8.35 12.32
N ALA A 458 -2.85 -7.76 11.12
CA ALA A 458 -1.71 -7.85 10.22
C ALA A 458 -0.44 -7.14 10.75
N ALA A 459 -0.55 -6.41 11.86
CA ALA A 459 0.53 -5.74 12.58
C ALA A 459 0.68 -6.20 14.06
N GLY A 460 -0.04 -7.23 14.48
CA GLY A 460 -0.02 -7.72 15.88
C GLY A 460 -0.61 -6.73 16.89
N MET A 461 -1.47 -5.81 16.43
CA MET A 461 -2.06 -4.73 17.23
C MET A 461 -3.54 -4.95 17.55
N GLU A 462 -4.11 -6.12 17.25
CA GLU A 462 -5.55 -6.42 17.37
C GLU A 462 -6.08 -6.38 18.80
N LYS A 463 -5.20 -6.33 19.79
CA LYS A 463 -5.56 -6.14 21.22
C LYS A 463 -5.55 -4.67 21.64
N GLU A 464 -5.09 -3.79 20.77
CA GLU A 464 -4.89 -2.36 21.06
C GLU A 464 -5.65 -1.45 20.09
N CYS A 465 -5.82 -1.88 18.83
CA CYS A 465 -6.42 -1.10 17.75
C CYS A 465 -7.53 -1.88 17.03
N GLY A 466 -8.30 -1.19 16.17
CA GLY A 466 -9.26 -1.77 15.24
C GLY A 466 -10.64 -2.06 15.86
N ARG A 467 -10.91 -1.61 17.10
CA ARG A 467 -12.21 -1.75 17.78
C ARG A 467 -12.54 -0.50 18.60
N LEU A 468 -13.82 -0.18 18.69
CA LEU A 468 -14.33 0.77 19.67
C LEU A 468 -14.74 0.02 20.94
N ALA A 469 -13.77 -0.18 21.83
CA ALA A 469 -13.99 -0.90 23.10
C ALA A 469 -13.09 -0.31 24.20
N PRO A 470 -13.53 -0.34 25.47
CA PRO A 470 -12.71 0.12 26.59
C PRO A 470 -11.32 -0.55 26.62
N GLY A 471 -10.28 0.25 26.87
CA GLY A 471 -8.89 -0.19 26.90
C GLY A 471 -8.16 -0.14 25.55
N TYR A 472 -8.88 -0.08 24.42
CA TYR A 472 -8.30 0.13 23.10
C TYR A 472 -7.85 1.59 22.91
N TRP A 473 -6.91 1.84 22.02
CA TRP A 473 -6.57 3.19 21.59
C TRP A 473 -7.81 3.88 21.00
N CYS A 474 -8.01 5.14 21.35
CA CYS A 474 -9.10 5.95 20.83
C CYS A 474 -8.74 6.45 19.43
N ASP A 475 -8.73 5.50 18.48
CA ASP A 475 -8.57 5.77 17.06
C ASP A 475 -9.95 5.68 16.41
N LEU A 476 -10.42 6.81 15.84
CA LEU A 476 -11.75 6.95 15.26
C LEU A 476 -11.68 7.49 13.85
N THR A 477 -12.53 6.96 12.98
CA THR A 477 -12.89 7.60 11.72
C THR A 477 -14.39 7.92 11.77
N VAL A 478 -14.74 9.21 11.73
CA VAL A 478 -16.14 9.63 11.72
C VAL A 478 -16.56 9.96 10.31
N VAL A 479 -17.65 9.35 9.86
CA VAL A 479 -18.17 9.48 8.49
C VAL A 479 -19.58 10.00 8.47
N SER A 480 -19.91 10.86 7.51
CA SER A 480 -21.27 11.35 7.23
C SER A 480 -21.54 11.17 5.75
N GLY A 481 -22.47 10.27 5.41
CA GLY A 481 -22.65 9.82 4.03
C GLY A 481 -21.39 9.13 3.49
N ASP A 482 -20.88 9.62 2.37
CA ASP A 482 -19.68 9.16 1.69
C ASP A 482 -18.41 9.97 2.04
N GLN A 483 -18.45 10.76 3.10
CA GLN A 483 -17.38 11.69 3.44
C GLN A 483 -16.83 11.43 4.85
N VAL A 484 -15.51 11.50 4.97
CA VAL A 484 -14.85 11.58 6.27
C VAL A 484 -15.02 13.00 6.82
N VAL A 485 -15.55 13.10 8.03
CA VAL A 485 -15.71 14.38 8.75
C VAL A 485 -14.68 14.57 9.84
N ALA A 486 -14.16 13.49 10.41
CA ALA A 486 -13.08 13.56 11.39
C ALA A 486 -12.24 12.29 11.44
N THR A 487 -10.97 12.45 11.81
CA THR A 487 -10.05 11.37 12.13
C THR A 487 -9.37 11.67 13.46
N VAL A 488 -9.43 10.71 14.36
CA VAL A 488 -8.85 10.78 15.70
C VAL A 488 -7.84 9.66 15.86
N VAL A 489 -6.69 9.95 16.42
CA VAL A 489 -5.65 8.97 16.79
C VAL A 489 -5.17 9.27 18.20
N ASP A 490 -5.09 8.25 19.05
CA ASP A 490 -4.77 8.40 20.48
C ASP A 490 -5.65 9.45 21.20
N GLY A 491 -6.93 9.51 20.85
CA GLY A 491 -7.83 10.50 21.43
C GLY A 491 -7.53 11.95 21.01
N LYS A 492 -6.67 12.17 19.99
CA LYS A 492 -6.35 13.49 19.43
C LYS A 492 -7.00 13.63 18.05
N LEU A 493 -7.69 14.75 17.85
CA LEU A 493 -8.27 15.10 16.54
C LEU A 493 -7.14 15.50 15.59
N ILE A 494 -6.83 14.65 14.62
CA ILE A 494 -5.80 14.91 13.60
C ILE A 494 -6.37 15.52 12.32
N PHE A 495 -7.67 15.32 12.09
CA PHE A 495 -8.44 15.96 11.03
C PHE A 495 -9.87 16.16 11.51
N GLY A 496 -10.44 17.35 11.25
CA GLY A 496 -11.85 17.67 11.49
C GLY A 496 -12.35 18.69 10.47
N ARG A 497 -13.39 18.36 9.73
CA ARG A 497 -13.96 19.25 8.73
C ARG A 497 -14.62 20.45 9.41
N GLY A 498 -14.12 21.66 9.15
CA GLY A 498 -14.62 22.88 9.79
C GLY A 498 -14.17 23.10 11.23
N LEU A 499 -13.35 22.22 11.80
CA LEU A 499 -12.73 22.34 13.11
C LEU A 499 -11.24 22.71 12.96
N ALA A 500 -10.73 23.54 13.88
CA ALA A 500 -9.29 23.73 13.95
C ALA A 500 -8.63 22.41 14.44
N PRO A 501 -7.51 21.96 13.85
CA PRO A 501 -6.75 20.86 14.42
C PRO A 501 -6.32 21.20 15.85
N ALA A 502 -6.30 20.19 16.71
CA ALA A 502 -5.98 20.34 18.12
C ALA A 502 -4.49 20.63 18.34
#